data_53a62e5dc82548b731de32b1eccb24e4
#
_entry.id   53a62e5dc82548b731de32b1eccb24e4
#
_cell.length_a   1.000
_cell.length_b   1.000
_cell.length_c   1.000
_cell.angle_alpha   90.00
_cell.angle_beta   90.00
_cell.angle_gamma   90.00
#
_symmetry.space_group_name_H-M   'P 1'
#
loop_
_entity.id
_entity.type
_entity.pdbx_description
1 polymer ?
#
loop_
_entity_poly.entity_id
_entity_poly.type
_entity_poly.pdbx_seq_one_letter_code
_entity_poly.pdbx_strand_id
1 'polypeptide(L)'
;MEEQSIQITLCNTKKEKPEPDHLEFGKIFTDHMFIMDYSEDQGWHDARIVPYQPLTLEPSAMIFHYGQSVFEGLKAYLTSEGKVQLFRPEKNMQRLNRSNSRLCIPAIDEEFALHAIKQLIAVDKDWVPTAEGTSLYIRPFIISTEPYLGVAPSGHYKFIVILSPVGVYYKEGINPVKIAVESQYVRAVLGGTGEAKTGGNYASSLKAQEMVADQGFAQVLWLDGVEKKYIEEVGSMNVFFKISGEVVTPALNGSILEGVTRNSVIQLLKHWDIPVVERKISMDELYEANKNGTLEEAFGAGTAAVISPIGQLSWQDEDFIINQGKTGDIAKKLYDSLTGIQYGREADPFDWIVEVEDKEQLIK
;
A
#
# COMPACT_ATOMS: atom_id res chain seq x y z
N MET A 1 -26.36 -16.11 10.04
CA MET A 1 -25.66 -16.32 8.73
C MET A 1 -24.95 -17.65 8.89
N GLU A 2 -25.11 -18.58 7.95
CA GLU A 2 -24.27 -19.79 7.94
C GLU A 2 -22.81 -19.33 7.85
N GLU A 3 -21.95 -19.90 8.67
CA GLU A 3 -20.51 -19.61 8.68
C GLU A 3 -19.95 -19.98 7.31
N GLN A 4 -19.54 -19.01 6.53
CA GLN A 4 -19.07 -19.20 5.16
C GLN A 4 -17.74 -19.96 5.24
N SER A 5 -17.74 -21.28 5.01
CA SER A 5 -16.56 -22.12 5.09
C SER A 5 -15.64 -21.91 3.89
N ILE A 6 -14.33 -21.90 4.13
CA ILE A 6 -13.32 -21.81 3.08
C ILE A 6 -12.87 -23.22 2.68
N GLN A 7 -13.07 -23.60 1.41
CA GLN A 7 -12.58 -24.88 0.89
C GLN A 7 -11.07 -24.80 0.62
N ILE A 8 -10.30 -25.77 1.10
CA ILE A 8 -8.84 -25.78 0.93
C ILE A 8 -8.41 -26.96 0.06
N THR A 9 -7.79 -26.63 -1.08
CA THR A 9 -7.13 -27.61 -1.98
C THR A 9 -5.64 -27.30 -2.01
N LEU A 10 -4.82 -28.18 -1.47
CA LEU A 10 -3.37 -28.01 -1.43
C LEU A 10 -2.73 -28.39 -2.78
N CYS A 11 -1.61 -27.74 -3.11
CA CYS A 11 -0.80 -28.11 -4.26
C CYS A 11 -0.16 -29.49 -4.06
N ASN A 12 -0.05 -30.26 -5.14
CA ASN A 12 0.63 -31.57 -5.12
C ASN A 12 2.15 -31.44 -5.04
N THR A 13 2.70 -30.35 -5.57
CA THR A 13 4.14 -30.10 -5.63
C THR A 13 4.38 -28.65 -5.19
N LYS A 14 5.19 -28.48 -4.16
CA LYS A 14 5.61 -27.13 -3.70
C LYS A 14 6.64 -26.55 -4.66
N LYS A 15 6.59 -25.24 -4.83
CA LYS A 15 7.59 -24.49 -5.58
C LYS A 15 8.91 -24.45 -4.81
N GLU A 16 10.01 -24.31 -5.53
CA GLU A 16 11.31 -24.01 -4.95
C GLU A 16 11.30 -22.59 -4.41
N LYS A 17 11.80 -22.40 -3.18
CA LYS A 17 11.87 -21.09 -2.55
C LYS A 17 13.12 -20.35 -3.00
N PRO A 18 13.02 -19.05 -3.29
CA PRO A 18 14.18 -18.25 -3.64
C PRO A 18 15.09 -18.06 -2.44
N GLU A 19 16.38 -17.86 -2.71
CA GLU A 19 17.32 -17.38 -1.70
C GLU A 19 16.91 -15.97 -1.21
N PRO A 20 17.09 -15.66 0.08
CA PRO A 20 16.67 -14.39 0.65
C PRO A 20 17.20 -13.14 -0.08
N ASP A 21 18.42 -13.20 -0.61
CA ASP A 21 19.07 -12.11 -1.33
C ASP A 21 18.48 -11.87 -2.74
N HIS A 22 17.68 -12.80 -3.25
CA HIS A 22 17.04 -12.73 -4.56
C HIS A 22 15.56 -12.37 -4.50
N LEU A 23 15.07 -11.93 -3.34
CA LEU A 23 13.68 -11.50 -3.17
C LEU A 23 13.47 -10.12 -3.79
N GLU A 24 12.88 -10.09 -4.99
CA GLU A 24 12.42 -8.87 -5.65
C GLU A 24 10.94 -8.62 -5.35
N PHE A 25 10.54 -7.35 -5.30
CA PHE A 25 9.15 -7.00 -4.99
C PHE A 25 8.19 -7.50 -6.08
N GLY A 26 7.25 -8.39 -5.69
CA GLY A 26 6.12 -8.80 -6.52
C GLY A 26 6.47 -9.68 -7.73
N LYS A 27 7.64 -10.33 -7.77
CA LYS A 27 8.02 -11.23 -8.87
C LYS A 27 7.85 -12.71 -8.56
N ILE A 28 7.86 -13.07 -7.29
CA ILE A 28 7.74 -14.47 -6.84
C ILE A 28 6.46 -14.60 -6.03
N PHE A 29 5.69 -15.65 -6.28
CA PHE A 29 4.42 -15.90 -5.60
C PHE A 29 4.43 -17.24 -4.92
N THR A 30 3.73 -17.34 -3.78
CA THR A 30 3.63 -18.56 -2.96
C THR A 30 2.90 -19.70 -3.68
N ASP A 31 2.73 -20.81 -3.00
CA ASP A 31 2.14 -22.01 -3.60
C ASP A 31 0.63 -21.89 -3.83
N HIS A 32 -0.06 -21.09 -3.02
CA HIS A 32 -1.52 -20.99 -3.05
C HIS A 32 -2.02 -19.56 -3.24
N MET A 33 -3.30 -19.44 -3.59
CA MET A 33 -4.05 -18.19 -3.63
C MET A 33 -5.46 -18.40 -3.07
N PHE A 34 -6.05 -17.35 -2.53
CA PHE A 34 -7.47 -17.34 -2.15
C PHE A 34 -8.31 -16.76 -3.30
N ILE A 35 -9.47 -17.34 -3.54
CA ILE A 35 -10.48 -16.84 -4.50
C ILE A 35 -11.86 -16.96 -3.88
N MET A 36 -12.68 -15.93 -4.09
CA MET A 36 -14.11 -15.94 -3.81
C MET A 36 -14.84 -15.26 -4.96
N ASP A 37 -15.93 -15.83 -5.41
CA ASP A 37 -16.73 -15.34 -6.52
C ASP A 37 -17.90 -14.47 -6.01
N TYR A 38 -18.40 -13.58 -6.86
CA TYR A 38 -19.62 -12.82 -6.64
C TYR A 38 -20.53 -12.89 -7.86
N SER A 39 -21.81 -13.10 -7.62
CA SER A 39 -22.89 -12.91 -8.60
C SER A 39 -24.06 -12.19 -7.93
N GLU A 40 -24.88 -11.47 -8.72
CA GLU A 40 -26.00 -10.70 -8.17
C GLU A 40 -27.05 -11.57 -7.44
N ASP A 41 -27.23 -12.81 -7.87
CA ASP A 41 -28.20 -13.76 -7.30
C ASP A 41 -27.72 -14.45 -6.03
N GLN A 42 -26.40 -14.62 -5.84
CA GLN A 42 -25.83 -15.37 -4.71
C GLN A 42 -25.05 -14.48 -3.73
N GLY A 43 -24.68 -13.26 -4.13
CA GLY A 43 -23.73 -12.44 -3.39
C GLY A 43 -22.31 -13.02 -3.47
N TRP A 44 -21.50 -12.82 -2.45
CA TRP A 44 -20.17 -13.42 -2.34
C TRP A 44 -20.27 -14.89 -1.94
N HIS A 45 -19.69 -15.80 -2.75
CA HIS A 45 -19.80 -17.25 -2.60
C HIS A 45 -18.53 -18.00 -3.06
N ASP A 46 -18.49 -19.31 -2.86
CA ASP A 46 -17.40 -20.21 -3.30
C ASP A 46 -16.01 -19.79 -2.81
N ALA A 47 -15.91 -19.41 -1.53
CA ALA A 47 -14.65 -19.06 -0.89
C ALA A 47 -13.70 -20.28 -0.85
N ARG A 48 -12.48 -20.14 -1.42
CA ARG A 48 -11.55 -21.26 -1.54
C ARG A 48 -10.10 -20.82 -1.57
N ILE A 49 -9.24 -21.65 -0.99
CA ILE A 49 -7.78 -21.59 -1.16
C ILE A 49 -7.39 -22.72 -2.13
N VAL A 50 -6.72 -22.34 -3.21
CA VAL A 50 -6.34 -23.26 -4.29
C VAL A 50 -4.89 -23.03 -4.69
N PRO A 51 -4.23 -23.98 -5.39
CA PRO A 51 -2.90 -23.75 -5.95
C PRO A 51 -2.86 -22.47 -6.79
N TYR A 52 -1.76 -21.71 -6.67
CA TYR A 52 -1.54 -20.50 -7.48
C TYR A 52 -1.50 -20.87 -8.97
N GLN A 53 -2.41 -20.29 -9.75
CA GLN A 53 -2.61 -20.61 -11.16
C GLN A 53 -3.12 -19.42 -11.96
N PRO A 54 -3.00 -19.42 -13.30
CA PRO A 54 -3.61 -18.43 -14.17
C PRO A 54 -5.12 -18.34 -13.99
N LEU A 55 -5.68 -17.12 -14.12
CA LEU A 55 -7.12 -16.90 -14.18
C LEU A 55 -7.60 -17.04 -15.62
N THR A 56 -8.68 -17.79 -15.82
CA THR A 56 -9.36 -17.88 -17.13
C THR A 56 -10.54 -16.91 -17.12
N LEU A 57 -10.52 -15.96 -18.05
CA LEU A 57 -11.58 -14.96 -18.25
C LEU A 57 -11.93 -14.88 -19.73
N GLU A 58 -13.20 -14.58 -20.02
CA GLU A 58 -13.63 -14.27 -21.37
C GLU A 58 -12.95 -12.97 -21.87
N PRO A 59 -12.56 -12.88 -23.16
CA PRO A 59 -11.96 -11.65 -23.71
C PRO A 59 -12.86 -10.41 -23.56
N SER A 60 -14.16 -10.59 -23.45
CA SER A 60 -15.17 -9.55 -23.21
C SER A 60 -15.35 -9.20 -21.73
N ALA A 61 -14.59 -9.79 -20.81
CA ALA A 61 -14.68 -9.46 -19.40
C ALA A 61 -14.41 -7.97 -19.16
N MET A 62 -15.31 -7.32 -18.43
CA MET A 62 -15.34 -5.85 -18.24
C MET A 62 -14.04 -5.29 -17.70
N ILE A 63 -13.28 -6.06 -16.92
CA ILE A 63 -11.99 -5.64 -16.38
C ILE A 63 -11.00 -5.22 -17.47
N PHE A 64 -10.99 -5.90 -18.63
CA PHE A 64 -10.06 -5.59 -19.73
C PHE A 64 -10.39 -4.29 -20.45
N HIS A 65 -11.62 -3.82 -20.38
CA HIS A 65 -12.13 -2.68 -21.15
C HIS A 65 -12.34 -1.44 -20.29
N TYR A 66 -12.79 -1.59 -19.05
CA TYR A 66 -13.20 -0.46 -18.21
C TYR A 66 -12.44 -0.38 -16.89
N GLY A 67 -11.57 -1.36 -16.59
CA GLY A 67 -10.67 -1.32 -15.44
C GLY A 67 -11.40 -1.24 -14.09
N GLN A 68 -12.64 -1.77 -13.97
CA GLN A 68 -13.37 -1.80 -12.71
C GLN A 68 -12.71 -2.82 -11.78
N SER A 69 -11.74 -2.33 -11.02
CA SER A 69 -10.93 -3.11 -10.08
C SER A 69 -10.44 -2.26 -8.93
N VAL A 70 -10.25 -2.89 -7.79
CA VAL A 70 -9.64 -2.31 -6.59
C VAL A 70 -8.62 -3.28 -6.05
N PHE A 71 -7.65 -2.78 -5.29
CA PHE A 71 -6.67 -3.64 -4.65
C PHE A 71 -6.19 -3.08 -3.31
N GLU A 72 -5.60 -3.94 -2.52
CA GLU A 72 -4.93 -3.60 -1.29
C GLU A 72 -3.49 -4.06 -1.27
N GLY A 73 -2.74 -3.61 -0.29
CA GLY A 73 -1.38 -4.04 -0.04
C GLY A 73 -1.06 -3.92 1.44
N LEU A 74 -0.75 -5.06 2.04
CA LEU A 74 -0.29 -5.16 3.42
C LEU A 74 0.81 -6.22 3.50
N LYS A 75 1.41 -6.39 4.67
CA LYS A 75 2.53 -7.30 4.87
C LYS A 75 2.30 -8.18 6.10
N ALA A 76 2.78 -9.41 6.04
CA ALA A 76 2.97 -10.26 7.20
C ALA A 76 4.46 -10.29 7.56
N TYR A 77 4.73 -10.19 8.85
CA TYR A 77 6.06 -10.09 9.42
C TYR A 77 6.33 -11.28 10.35
N LEU A 78 7.53 -11.82 10.29
CA LEU A 78 7.98 -12.87 11.22
C LEU A 78 8.68 -12.21 12.40
N THR A 79 8.22 -12.50 13.61
CA THR A 79 8.89 -12.06 14.84
C THR A 79 10.07 -12.96 15.20
N SER A 80 10.95 -12.50 16.10
CA SER A 80 12.04 -13.31 16.64
C SER A 80 11.57 -14.56 17.40
N GLU A 81 10.31 -14.59 17.86
CA GLU A 81 9.68 -15.74 18.50
C GLU A 81 9.07 -16.74 17.51
N GLY A 82 9.17 -16.48 16.20
CA GLY A 82 8.59 -17.32 15.14
C GLY A 82 7.08 -17.14 14.93
N LYS A 83 6.50 -16.10 15.50
CA LYS A 83 5.10 -15.73 15.27
C LYS A 83 4.98 -14.91 13.99
N VAL A 84 3.90 -15.12 13.25
CA VAL A 84 3.55 -14.31 12.09
C VAL A 84 2.49 -13.28 12.50
N GLN A 85 2.72 -12.02 12.16
CA GLN A 85 1.81 -10.95 12.52
C GLN A 85 1.55 -9.97 11.37
N LEU A 86 0.36 -9.38 11.39
CA LEU A 86 -0.13 -8.35 10.47
C LEU A 86 -0.16 -7.01 11.19
N PHE A 87 0.04 -5.93 10.44
CA PHE A 87 0.00 -4.56 10.96
C PHE A 87 -1.28 -3.86 10.48
N ARG A 88 -2.23 -3.61 11.38
CA ARG A 88 -3.50 -2.90 11.14
C ARG A 88 -4.31 -3.42 9.94
N PRO A 89 -4.45 -4.73 9.76
CA PRO A 89 -5.08 -5.30 8.57
C PRO A 89 -6.56 -4.90 8.43
N GLU A 90 -7.27 -4.65 9.52
CA GLU A 90 -8.64 -4.17 9.53
C GLU A 90 -8.79 -2.83 8.78
N LYS A 91 -7.78 -1.94 8.86
CA LYS A 91 -7.78 -0.67 8.12
C LYS A 91 -7.64 -0.86 6.61
N ASN A 92 -6.94 -1.91 6.21
CA ASN A 92 -6.88 -2.29 4.79
C ASN A 92 -8.23 -2.81 4.30
N MET A 93 -8.93 -3.64 5.07
CA MET A 93 -10.26 -4.16 4.68
C MET A 93 -11.30 -3.03 4.63
N GLN A 94 -11.30 -2.13 5.61
CA GLN A 94 -12.14 -0.93 5.59
C GLN A 94 -11.88 -0.06 4.35
N ARG A 95 -10.60 0.14 3.98
CA ARG A 95 -10.24 0.92 2.80
C ARG A 95 -10.59 0.20 1.49
N LEU A 96 -10.47 -1.14 1.45
CA LEU A 96 -10.96 -1.93 0.32
C LEU A 96 -12.45 -1.66 0.06
N ASN A 97 -13.28 -1.67 1.10
CA ASN A 97 -14.72 -1.38 0.99
C ASN A 97 -15.00 0.08 0.61
N ARG A 98 -14.22 1.06 1.09
CA ARG A 98 -14.33 2.43 0.59
C ARG A 98 -14.02 2.53 -0.90
N SER A 99 -12.97 1.83 -1.36
CA SER A 99 -12.62 1.76 -2.78
C SER A 99 -13.71 1.03 -3.60
N ASN A 100 -14.28 -0.05 -3.06
CA ASN A 100 -15.42 -0.75 -3.66
C ASN A 100 -16.59 0.19 -3.87
N SER A 101 -17.01 0.90 -2.83
CA SER A 101 -18.12 1.86 -2.87
C SER A 101 -17.91 2.91 -3.96
N ARG A 102 -16.69 3.47 -4.10
CA ARG A 102 -16.39 4.46 -5.14
C ARG A 102 -16.53 3.93 -6.56
N LEU A 103 -16.31 2.63 -6.77
CA LEU A 103 -16.33 1.98 -8.08
C LEU A 103 -17.58 1.12 -8.30
N CYS A 104 -18.60 1.26 -7.45
CA CYS A 104 -19.84 0.45 -7.52
C CYS A 104 -19.58 -1.07 -7.48
N ILE A 105 -18.56 -1.49 -6.73
CA ILE A 105 -18.29 -2.90 -6.45
C ILE A 105 -18.99 -3.27 -5.14
N PRO A 106 -19.63 -4.45 -5.04
CA PRO A 106 -20.24 -4.90 -3.80
C PRO A 106 -19.29 -4.94 -2.61
N ALA A 107 -19.75 -4.50 -1.45
CA ALA A 107 -18.98 -4.60 -0.22
C ALA A 107 -18.68 -6.06 0.13
N ILE A 108 -17.49 -6.29 0.69
CA ILE A 108 -17.09 -7.58 1.23
C ILE A 108 -17.18 -7.54 2.77
N ASP A 109 -17.48 -8.67 3.38
CA ASP A 109 -17.39 -8.80 4.84
C ASP A 109 -15.91 -8.67 5.26
N GLU A 110 -15.60 -7.65 6.07
CA GLU A 110 -14.23 -7.29 6.44
C GLU A 110 -13.59 -8.34 7.36
N GLU A 111 -14.37 -8.90 8.28
CA GLU A 111 -13.90 -9.93 9.21
C GLU A 111 -13.64 -11.24 8.46
N PHE A 112 -14.55 -11.62 7.57
CA PHE A 112 -14.36 -12.79 6.71
C PHE A 112 -13.16 -12.64 5.77
N ALA A 113 -12.99 -11.47 5.13
CA ALA A 113 -11.84 -11.21 4.27
C ALA A 113 -10.52 -11.29 5.03
N LEU A 114 -10.47 -10.76 6.25
CA LEU A 114 -9.29 -10.86 7.12
C LEU A 114 -9.04 -12.32 7.55
N HIS A 115 -10.09 -13.05 7.91
CA HIS A 115 -10.00 -14.47 8.23
C HIS A 115 -9.44 -15.28 7.04
N ALA A 116 -9.90 -15.04 5.82
CA ALA A 116 -9.41 -15.67 4.60
C ALA A 116 -7.92 -15.36 4.34
N ILE A 117 -7.49 -14.12 4.57
CA ILE A 117 -6.08 -13.73 4.47
C ILE A 117 -5.24 -14.50 5.51
N LYS A 118 -5.68 -14.56 6.76
CA LYS A 118 -5.00 -15.30 7.84
C LYS A 118 -4.89 -16.79 7.51
N GLN A 119 -5.96 -17.41 7.01
CA GLN A 119 -5.94 -18.82 6.57
C GLN A 119 -4.96 -19.05 5.42
N LEU A 120 -4.94 -18.19 4.41
CA LEU A 120 -4.00 -18.32 3.29
C LEU A 120 -2.54 -18.23 3.77
N ILE A 121 -2.25 -17.29 4.67
CA ILE A 121 -0.91 -17.16 5.27
C ILE A 121 -0.56 -18.42 6.08
N ALA A 122 -1.49 -18.96 6.85
CA ALA A 122 -1.26 -20.18 7.64
C ALA A 122 -1.00 -21.42 6.76
N VAL A 123 -1.64 -21.50 5.57
CA VAL A 123 -1.39 -22.56 4.57
C VAL A 123 0.01 -22.44 3.98
N ASP A 124 0.44 -21.22 3.67
CA ASP A 124 1.74 -20.89 3.07
C ASP A 124 2.74 -20.31 4.09
N LYS A 125 2.60 -20.63 5.39
CA LYS A 125 3.42 -20.06 6.47
C LYS A 125 4.93 -20.20 6.23
N ASP A 126 5.33 -21.29 5.60
CA ASP A 126 6.72 -21.57 5.27
C ASP A 126 7.30 -20.68 4.14
N TRP A 127 6.46 -19.83 3.53
CA TRP A 127 6.87 -18.78 2.58
C TRP A 127 7.16 -17.43 3.26
N VAL A 128 6.84 -17.26 4.54
CA VAL A 128 7.18 -16.03 5.27
C VAL A 128 8.70 -15.99 5.42
N PRO A 129 9.39 -14.98 4.84
CA PRO A 129 10.85 -14.95 4.88
C PRO A 129 11.37 -14.72 6.29
N THR A 130 12.53 -15.31 6.59
CA THR A 130 13.16 -15.28 7.93
C THR A 130 14.30 -14.26 8.04
N ALA A 131 14.83 -13.78 6.91
CA ALA A 131 15.91 -12.81 6.91
C ALA A 131 15.44 -11.44 7.44
N GLU A 132 16.29 -10.73 8.13
CA GLU A 132 15.98 -9.42 8.70
C GLU A 132 15.54 -8.42 7.62
N GLY A 133 14.47 -7.66 7.88
CA GLY A 133 13.91 -6.66 6.96
C GLY A 133 13.08 -7.25 5.80
N THR A 134 13.00 -8.58 5.68
CA THR A 134 12.14 -9.25 4.70
C THR A 134 10.73 -9.44 5.23
N SER A 135 9.75 -9.62 4.36
CA SER A 135 8.34 -9.82 4.75
C SER A 135 7.57 -10.57 3.68
N LEU A 136 6.37 -11.05 4.02
CA LEU A 136 5.45 -11.60 3.05
C LEU A 136 4.45 -10.51 2.64
N TYR A 137 4.53 -10.06 1.39
CA TYR A 137 3.59 -9.09 0.84
C TYR A 137 2.27 -9.75 0.46
N ILE A 138 1.17 -9.17 0.87
CA ILE A 138 -0.19 -9.66 0.66
C ILE A 138 -0.89 -8.70 -0.30
N ARG A 139 -1.44 -9.24 -1.40
CA ARG A 139 -2.15 -8.49 -2.42
C ARG A 139 -3.61 -8.97 -2.54
N PRO A 140 -4.53 -8.44 -1.74
CA PRO A 140 -5.96 -8.57 -1.99
C PRO A 140 -6.36 -7.69 -3.17
N PHE A 141 -7.23 -8.18 -4.04
CA PHE A 141 -7.79 -7.39 -5.13
C PHE A 141 -9.15 -7.93 -5.60
N ILE A 142 -9.97 -7.05 -6.14
CA ILE A 142 -11.26 -7.40 -6.74
C ILE A 142 -11.25 -6.94 -8.19
N ILE A 143 -11.73 -7.81 -9.09
CA ILE A 143 -11.89 -7.53 -10.51
C ILE A 143 -13.30 -7.85 -10.98
N SER A 144 -13.84 -7.04 -11.90
CA SER A 144 -15.07 -7.35 -12.62
C SER A 144 -14.83 -8.43 -13.67
N THR A 145 -15.69 -9.45 -13.72
CA THR A 145 -15.48 -10.62 -14.58
C THR A 145 -16.61 -10.87 -15.55
N GLU A 146 -17.67 -10.09 -15.51
CA GLU A 146 -18.82 -10.22 -16.43
C GLU A 146 -18.39 -10.04 -17.89
N PRO A 147 -18.76 -10.98 -18.79
CA PRO A 147 -18.43 -10.88 -20.21
C PRO A 147 -19.42 -9.93 -20.92
N TYR A 148 -19.24 -8.63 -20.76
CA TYR A 148 -20.13 -7.60 -21.27
C TYR A 148 -19.34 -6.34 -21.70
N LEU A 149 -19.65 -5.80 -22.89
CA LEU A 149 -19.00 -4.60 -23.44
C LEU A 149 -19.77 -3.30 -23.18
N GLY A 150 -20.86 -3.34 -22.43
CA GLY A 150 -21.58 -2.14 -22.01
C GLY A 150 -20.91 -1.47 -20.81
N VAL A 151 -20.99 -0.13 -20.74
CA VAL A 151 -20.45 0.63 -19.58
C VAL A 151 -21.50 0.67 -18.49
N ALA A 152 -21.36 -0.23 -17.52
CA ALA A 152 -22.23 -0.36 -16.35
C ALA A 152 -21.41 -0.98 -15.19
N PRO A 153 -21.86 -0.93 -13.93
CA PRO A 153 -21.33 -1.79 -12.90
C PRO A 153 -21.50 -3.27 -13.29
N SER A 154 -20.49 -4.08 -13.04
CA SER A 154 -20.55 -5.52 -13.32
C SER A 154 -21.50 -6.24 -12.35
N GLY A 155 -22.19 -7.28 -12.81
CA GLY A 155 -22.93 -8.22 -11.97
C GLY A 155 -22.08 -9.38 -11.43
N HIS A 156 -20.82 -9.51 -11.89
CA HIS A 156 -19.93 -10.60 -11.53
C HIS A 156 -18.53 -10.11 -11.16
N TYR A 157 -17.99 -10.58 -10.03
CA TYR A 157 -16.64 -10.22 -9.55
C TYR A 157 -15.92 -11.44 -9.01
N LYS A 158 -14.60 -11.31 -8.91
CA LYS A 158 -13.74 -12.19 -8.12
C LYS A 158 -12.95 -11.39 -7.11
N PHE A 159 -13.00 -11.79 -5.83
CA PHE A 159 -12.07 -11.35 -4.81
C PHE A 159 -10.94 -12.36 -4.72
N ILE A 160 -9.70 -11.91 -4.84
CA ILE A 160 -8.52 -12.74 -4.94
C ILE A 160 -7.47 -12.21 -3.97
N VAL A 161 -6.76 -13.12 -3.29
CA VAL A 161 -5.59 -12.78 -2.50
C VAL A 161 -4.40 -13.61 -2.98
N ILE A 162 -3.30 -12.95 -3.29
CA ILE A 162 -2.02 -13.58 -3.62
C ILE A 162 -0.94 -13.11 -2.67
N LEU A 163 0.06 -13.96 -2.43
CA LEU A 163 1.16 -13.70 -1.51
C LEU A 163 2.50 -13.72 -2.26
N SER A 164 3.40 -12.81 -1.88
CA SER A 164 4.73 -12.68 -2.48
C SER A 164 5.78 -12.44 -1.41
N PRO A 165 6.79 -13.30 -1.23
CA PRO A 165 7.92 -12.98 -0.37
C PRO A 165 8.70 -11.82 -0.97
N VAL A 166 9.01 -10.81 -0.15
CA VAL A 166 9.69 -9.59 -0.58
C VAL A 166 10.92 -9.33 0.28
N GLY A 167 11.97 -8.87 -0.38
CA GLY A 167 13.22 -8.49 0.27
C GLY A 167 13.17 -7.15 0.97
N VAL A 168 14.31 -6.73 1.46
CA VAL A 168 14.52 -5.42 2.06
C VAL A 168 14.27 -4.34 0.99
N TYR A 169 13.41 -3.38 1.28
CA TYR A 169 13.11 -2.30 0.32
C TYR A 169 14.33 -1.41 0.06
N TYR A 170 15.08 -1.10 1.11
CA TYR A 170 16.31 -0.33 1.03
C TYR A 170 17.51 -1.24 1.34
N LYS A 171 18.21 -1.72 0.29
CA LYS A 171 19.38 -2.60 0.45
C LYS A 171 20.56 -1.92 1.17
N GLU A 172 20.68 -0.59 1.03
CA GLU A 172 21.75 0.23 1.59
C GLU A 172 21.32 1.03 2.82
N GLY A 173 20.16 0.67 3.42
CA GLY A 173 19.57 1.41 4.53
C GLY A 173 18.62 2.51 4.05
N ILE A 174 18.07 3.25 5.03
CA ILE A 174 17.09 4.32 4.80
C ILE A 174 17.77 5.60 4.28
N ASN A 175 18.19 5.61 3.01
CA ASN A 175 18.85 6.74 2.38
C ASN A 175 17.84 7.69 1.72
N PRO A 176 18.09 9.02 1.77
CA PRO A 176 17.22 9.99 1.14
C PRO A 176 17.22 9.88 -0.38
N VAL A 177 16.05 10.01 -0.98
CA VAL A 177 15.85 9.96 -2.43
C VAL A 177 15.71 11.35 -3.04
N LYS A 178 15.90 11.44 -4.37
CA LYS A 178 15.65 12.63 -5.17
C LYS A 178 14.27 12.53 -5.80
N ILE A 179 13.50 13.60 -5.75
CA ILE A 179 12.12 13.69 -6.21
C ILE A 179 11.97 14.87 -7.18
N ALA A 180 11.33 14.64 -8.31
CA ALA A 180 10.93 15.69 -9.24
C ALA A 180 9.49 16.14 -8.96
N VAL A 181 9.23 17.43 -8.95
CA VAL A 181 7.86 17.97 -8.84
C VAL A 181 7.20 17.92 -10.21
N GLU A 182 6.05 17.26 -10.29
CA GLU A 182 5.33 17.07 -11.56
C GLU A 182 4.36 18.25 -11.81
N SER A 183 4.58 18.98 -12.87
CA SER A 183 3.78 20.15 -13.24
C SER A 183 2.85 19.92 -14.44
N GLN A 184 3.08 18.90 -15.25
CA GLN A 184 2.32 18.61 -16.47
C GLN A 184 1.19 17.62 -16.24
N TYR A 185 1.51 16.45 -15.67
CA TYR A 185 0.57 15.38 -15.42
C TYR A 185 -0.02 15.49 -14.02
N VAL A 186 -1.13 14.80 -13.79
CA VAL A 186 -1.78 14.71 -12.48
C VAL A 186 -2.05 13.24 -12.15
N ARG A 187 -1.90 12.88 -10.87
CA ARG A 187 -2.24 11.55 -10.38
C ARG A 187 -3.75 11.36 -10.27
N ALA A 188 -4.44 12.38 -9.76
CA ALA A 188 -5.86 12.37 -9.46
C ALA A 188 -6.41 13.80 -9.45
N VAL A 189 -7.74 13.92 -9.42
CA VAL A 189 -8.47 15.19 -9.28
C VAL A 189 -9.60 15.02 -8.28
N LEU A 190 -10.07 16.14 -7.71
CA LEU A 190 -11.28 16.16 -6.88
C LEU A 190 -12.48 15.61 -7.66
N GLY A 191 -13.27 14.73 -7.03
CA GLY A 191 -14.40 14.05 -7.67
C GLY A 191 -13.99 12.90 -8.60
N GLY A 192 -12.69 12.69 -8.82
CA GLY A 192 -12.13 11.51 -9.50
C GLY A 192 -12.05 10.30 -8.58
N THR A 193 -11.10 9.41 -8.84
CA THR A 193 -10.89 8.15 -8.10
C THR A 193 -9.69 8.19 -7.16
N GLY A 194 -9.13 9.38 -6.85
CA GLY A 194 -7.88 9.54 -6.12
C GLY A 194 -7.87 8.93 -4.71
N GLU A 195 -9.00 8.97 -4.02
CA GLU A 195 -9.20 8.36 -2.70
C GLU A 195 -9.41 6.84 -2.72
N ALA A 196 -9.71 6.27 -3.90
CA ALA A 196 -9.87 4.83 -4.08
C ALA A 196 -8.55 4.18 -4.50
N LYS A 197 -8.28 2.98 -3.99
CA LYS A 197 -7.10 2.20 -4.39
C LYS A 197 -7.43 1.35 -5.62
N THR A 198 -7.43 1.99 -6.79
CA THR A 198 -7.81 1.41 -8.09
C THR A 198 -6.71 1.51 -9.13
N GLY A 199 -6.63 0.54 -10.04
CA GLY A 199 -5.58 0.43 -11.05
C GLY A 199 -5.45 1.67 -11.95
N GLY A 200 -6.55 2.36 -12.25
CA GLY A 200 -6.54 3.57 -13.09
C GLY A 200 -5.65 4.70 -12.57
N ASN A 201 -5.62 4.91 -11.23
CA ASN A 201 -4.74 5.92 -10.63
C ASN A 201 -3.26 5.58 -10.81
N TYR A 202 -2.91 4.30 -10.86
CA TYR A 202 -1.52 3.84 -11.06
C TYR A 202 -1.13 3.89 -12.53
N ALA A 203 -2.02 3.50 -13.43
CA ALA A 203 -1.79 3.60 -14.87
C ALA A 203 -1.55 5.06 -15.30
N SER A 204 -2.31 6.01 -14.76
CA SER A 204 -2.14 7.44 -15.07
C SER A 204 -0.79 8.02 -14.60
N SER A 205 -0.15 7.40 -13.61
CA SER A 205 1.13 7.87 -13.07
C SER A 205 2.36 7.41 -13.86
N LEU A 206 2.22 6.38 -14.72
CA LEU A 206 3.37 5.71 -15.36
C LEU A 206 4.20 6.66 -16.24
N LYS A 207 3.53 7.51 -17.03
CA LYS A 207 4.25 8.40 -17.96
C LYS A 207 5.16 9.39 -17.24
N ALA A 208 4.66 10.03 -16.21
CA ALA A 208 5.45 10.97 -15.42
C ALA A 208 6.63 10.28 -14.71
N GLN A 209 6.39 9.08 -14.14
CA GLN A 209 7.44 8.31 -13.47
C GLN A 209 8.55 7.86 -14.44
N GLU A 210 8.20 7.39 -15.64
CA GLU A 210 9.16 7.03 -16.69
C GLU A 210 10.05 8.22 -17.08
N MET A 211 9.44 9.39 -17.31
CA MET A 211 10.17 10.61 -17.70
C MET A 211 11.21 11.06 -16.67
N VAL A 212 10.92 10.94 -15.37
CA VAL A 212 11.84 11.38 -14.33
C VAL A 212 12.86 10.31 -13.95
N ALA A 213 12.55 9.03 -14.13
CA ALA A 213 13.48 7.92 -13.87
C ALA A 213 14.74 8.03 -14.74
N ASP A 214 14.59 8.39 -16.03
CA ASP A 214 15.70 8.61 -16.95
C ASP A 214 16.61 9.77 -16.53
N GLN A 215 16.13 10.68 -15.68
CA GLN A 215 16.86 11.81 -15.12
C GLN A 215 17.46 11.52 -13.75
N GLY A 216 17.30 10.29 -13.24
CA GLY A 216 17.85 9.84 -11.94
C GLY A 216 17.02 10.22 -10.73
N PHE A 217 15.76 10.61 -10.89
CA PHE A 217 14.82 10.80 -9.79
C PHE A 217 14.13 9.46 -9.43
N ALA A 218 13.92 9.24 -8.14
CA ALA A 218 13.28 8.02 -7.66
C ALA A 218 11.75 8.03 -7.87
N GLN A 219 11.12 9.20 -7.73
CA GLN A 219 9.67 9.37 -7.79
C GLN A 219 9.31 10.80 -8.20
N VAL A 220 8.02 11.05 -8.42
CA VAL A 220 7.44 12.38 -8.64
C VAL A 220 6.68 12.85 -7.41
N LEU A 221 6.71 14.15 -7.13
CA LEU A 221 5.81 14.83 -6.18
C LEU A 221 4.61 15.34 -6.98
N TRP A 222 3.43 14.85 -6.63
CA TRP A 222 2.19 15.18 -7.30
C TRP A 222 1.57 16.46 -6.73
N LEU A 223 1.10 17.32 -7.62
CA LEU A 223 0.34 18.50 -7.30
C LEU A 223 -1.16 18.28 -7.61
N ASP A 224 -1.99 19.09 -6.98
CA ASP A 224 -3.44 19.09 -7.22
C ASP A 224 -3.78 19.29 -8.71
N GLY A 225 -4.85 18.65 -9.13
CA GLY A 225 -5.21 18.60 -10.56
C GLY A 225 -5.86 19.88 -11.11
N VAL A 226 -6.13 20.89 -10.29
CA VAL A 226 -6.83 22.13 -10.70
C VAL A 226 -5.88 23.30 -10.77
N GLU A 227 -5.24 23.64 -9.68
CA GLU A 227 -4.34 24.80 -9.56
C GLU A 227 -2.87 24.43 -9.86
N LYS A 228 -2.53 23.12 -9.76
CA LYS A 228 -1.15 22.61 -9.84
C LYS A 228 -0.20 23.35 -8.90
N LYS A 229 -0.70 23.63 -7.75
CA LYS A 229 -0.06 24.45 -6.73
C LYS A 229 0.12 23.71 -5.40
N TYR A 230 -0.88 22.92 -5.01
CA TYR A 230 -0.90 22.26 -3.72
C TYR A 230 -0.38 20.84 -3.83
N ILE A 231 0.50 20.48 -2.90
CA ILE A 231 1.11 19.16 -2.82
C ILE A 231 0.07 18.13 -2.37
N GLU A 232 0.05 16.97 -2.99
CA GLU A 232 -0.86 15.87 -2.65
C GLU A 232 -0.12 14.62 -2.17
N GLU A 233 0.69 14.00 -3.02
CA GLU A 233 1.39 12.74 -2.73
C GLU A 233 2.78 12.70 -3.37
N VAL A 234 3.64 11.78 -2.94
CA VAL A 234 4.92 11.49 -3.57
C VAL A 234 4.94 10.05 -4.10
N GLY A 235 5.06 9.89 -5.43
CA GLY A 235 4.94 8.59 -6.08
C GLY A 235 3.61 7.91 -5.74
N SER A 236 3.67 6.79 -5.04
CA SER A 236 2.50 6.05 -4.52
C SER A 236 2.39 6.12 -2.98
N MET A 237 2.97 7.15 -2.36
CA MET A 237 3.03 7.35 -0.91
C MET A 237 2.42 8.69 -0.51
N ASN A 238 1.89 8.78 0.70
CA ASN A 238 1.59 10.06 1.32
C ASN A 238 2.89 10.78 1.70
N VAL A 239 2.89 12.11 1.77
CA VAL A 239 4.08 12.92 2.02
C VAL A 239 3.95 13.77 3.28
N PHE A 240 5.07 13.98 3.95
CA PHE A 240 5.20 14.77 5.17
C PHE A 240 6.39 15.72 5.06
N PHE A 241 6.26 16.89 5.68
CA PHE A 241 7.30 17.91 5.74
C PHE A 241 7.43 18.40 7.18
N LYS A 242 8.65 18.52 7.69
CA LYS A 242 8.90 19.16 8.97
C LYS A 242 9.33 20.59 8.72
N ILE A 243 8.50 21.55 9.14
CA ILE A 243 8.69 22.98 8.90
C ILE A 243 8.61 23.70 10.24
N SER A 244 9.67 24.42 10.63
CA SER A 244 9.73 25.18 11.88
C SER A 244 9.33 24.36 13.12
N GLY A 245 9.77 23.08 13.18
CA GLY A 245 9.49 22.15 14.28
C GLY A 245 8.12 21.46 14.23
N GLU A 246 7.22 21.81 13.31
CA GLU A 246 5.92 21.18 13.10
C GLU A 246 5.97 20.22 11.90
N VAL A 247 5.34 19.04 12.01
CA VAL A 247 5.19 18.11 10.89
C VAL A 247 3.87 18.41 10.18
N VAL A 248 3.95 18.70 8.89
CA VAL A 248 2.80 19.02 8.03
C VAL A 248 2.60 17.91 7.00
N THR A 249 1.35 17.50 6.81
CA THR A 249 0.97 16.57 5.71
C THR A 249 -0.27 17.13 5.01
N PRO A 250 -0.40 16.91 3.68
CA PRO A 250 -1.59 17.31 2.95
C PRO A 250 -2.86 16.72 3.58
N ALA A 251 -3.87 17.59 3.81
CA ALA A 251 -5.17 17.18 4.32
C ALA A 251 -5.91 16.32 3.27
N LEU A 252 -6.60 15.29 3.72
CA LEU A 252 -7.42 14.46 2.85
C LEU A 252 -8.58 15.28 2.28
N ASN A 253 -8.68 15.32 0.97
CA ASN A 253 -9.63 16.18 0.24
C ASN A 253 -10.47 15.42 -0.78
N GLY A 254 -10.33 14.09 -0.89
CA GLY A 254 -10.99 13.24 -1.89
C GLY A 254 -10.16 12.93 -3.13
N SER A 255 -8.96 13.55 -3.30
CA SER A 255 -7.99 13.17 -4.34
C SER A 255 -6.79 12.39 -3.79
N ILE A 256 -6.57 12.42 -2.48
CA ILE A 256 -5.45 11.78 -1.78
C ILE A 256 -5.91 10.47 -1.16
N LEU A 257 -5.10 9.41 -1.31
CA LEU A 257 -5.38 8.13 -0.69
C LEU A 257 -5.15 8.20 0.83
N GLU A 258 -6.14 7.78 1.61
CA GLU A 258 -6.02 7.64 3.06
C GLU A 258 -5.09 6.46 3.41
N GLY A 259 -3.79 6.76 3.57
CA GLY A 259 -2.77 5.76 3.86
C GLY A 259 -2.86 5.20 5.27
N VAL A 260 -2.78 3.88 5.42
CA VAL A 260 -2.68 3.24 6.75
C VAL A 260 -1.39 3.67 7.45
N THR A 261 -0.27 3.67 6.73
CA THR A 261 1.02 4.17 7.25
C THR A 261 0.94 5.65 7.58
N ARG A 262 0.28 6.49 6.74
CA ARG A 262 0.04 7.92 7.04
C ARG A 262 -0.66 8.11 8.38
N ASN A 263 -1.74 7.39 8.60
CA ASN A 263 -2.49 7.46 9.85
C ASN A 263 -1.65 7.00 11.04
N SER A 264 -0.83 5.96 10.87
CA SER A 264 0.07 5.45 11.92
C SER A 264 1.17 6.49 12.26
N VAL A 265 1.75 7.16 11.26
CA VAL A 265 2.70 8.26 11.45
C VAL A 265 2.09 9.39 12.28
N ILE A 266 0.87 9.82 11.93
CA ILE A 266 0.18 10.89 12.68
C ILE A 266 -0.07 10.47 14.14
N GLN A 267 -0.46 9.21 14.39
CA GLN A 267 -0.68 8.72 15.76
C GLN A 267 0.62 8.64 16.56
N LEU A 268 1.72 8.15 15.97
CA LEU A 268 3.02 8.12 16.62
C LEU A 268 3.55 9.52 16.95
N LEU A 269 3.44 10.47 16.01
CA LEU A 269 3.85 11.85 16.25
C LEU A 269 3.06 12.47 17.43
N LYS A 270 1.74 12.28 17.47
CA LYS A 270 0.89 12.71 18.59
C LYS A 270 1.28 12.04 19.91
N HIS A 271 1.57 10.73 19.88
CA HIS A 271 2.01 9.97 21.06
C HIS A 271 3.35 10.47 21.62
N TRP A 272 4.20 11.02 20.76
CA TRP A 272 5.48 11.61 21.16
C TRP A 272 5.42 13.11 21.45
N ASP A 273 4.21 13.70 21.51
CA ASP A 273 3.99 15.14 21.67
C ASP A 273 4.71 16.00 20.60
N ILE A 274 4.90 15.43 19.38
CA ILE A 274 5.44 16.17 18.24
C ILE A 274 4.28 16.80 17.49
N PRO A 275 4.28 18.15 17.30
CA PRO A 275 3.23 18.84 16.60
C PRO A 275 3.05 18.31 15.17
N VAL A 276 1.83 17.88 14.83
CA VAL A 276 1.48 17.41 13.49
C VAL A 276 0.15 18.00 13.03
N VAL A 277 0.14 18.54 11.82
CA VAL A 277 -1.01 19.24 11.24
C VAL A 277 -1.33 18.70 9.85
N GLU A 278 -2.62 18.49 9.62
CA GLU A 278 -3.18 18.10 8.32
C GLU A 278 -3.76 19.36 7.66
N ARG A 279 -3.10 19.90 6.64
CA ARG A 279 -3.52 21.12 5.94
C ARG A 279 -3.06 21.12 4.48
N LYS A 280 -3.60 22.02 3.67
CA LYS A 280 -3.01 22.33 2.36
C LYS A 280 -1.62 22.93 2.54
N ILE A 281 -0.69 22.54 1.67
CA ILE A 281 0.65 23.10 1.54
C ILE A 281 0.94 23.32 0.06
N SER A 282 1.39 24.54 -0.28
CA SER A 282 1.75 24.86 -1.66
C SER A 282 3.24 24.61 -1.91
N MET A 283 3.60 24.45 -3.19
CA MET A 283 5.02 24.39 -3.58
C MET A 283 5.75 25.69 -3.28
N ASP A 284 5.09 26.86 -3.46
CA ASP A 284 5.67 28.15 -3.12
C ASP A 284 6.03 28.24 -1.65
N GLU A 285 5.10 27.78 -0.75
CA GLU A 285 5.36 27.73 0.69
C GLU A 285 6.53 26.84 1.03
N LEU A 286 6.60 25.65 0.42
CA LEU A 286 7.69 24.68 0.66
C LEU A 286 9.03 25.22 0.18
N TYR A 287 9.04 25.88 -1.00
CA TYR A 287 10.22 26.49 -1.58
C TYR A 287 10.76 27.63 -0.70
N GLU A 288 9.88 28.52 -0.24
CA GLU A 288 10.27 29.60 0.69
C GLU A 288 10.75 29.04 2.04
N ALA A 289 10.12 28.00 2.57
CA ALA A 289 10.59 27.35 3.78
C ALA A 289 12.00 26.75 3.62
N ASN A 290 12.33 26.19 2.46
CA ASN A 290 13.68 25.72 2.16
C ASN A 290 14.67 26.88 2.09
N LYS A 291 14.35 27.97 1.37
CA LYS A 291 15.22 29.18 1.26
C LYS A 291 15.50 29.83 2.61
N ASN A 292 14.51 29.85 3.49
CA ASN A 292 14.63 30.45 4.82
C ASN A 292 15.26 29.49 5.85
N GLY A 293 15.58 28.25 5.45
CA GLY A 293 16.15 27.22 6.32
C GLY A 293 15.17 26.67 7.37
N THR A 294 13.86 26.84 7.16
CA THR A 294 12.82 26.35 8.07
C THR A 294 12.26 24.98 7.64
N LEU A 295 12.52 24.52 6.41
CA LEU A 295 12.23 23.16 5.98
C LEU A 295 13.34 22.22 6.50
N GLU A 296 13.02 21.46 7.54
CA GLU A 296 13.98 20.62 8.26
C GLU A 296 14.06 19.21 7.69
N GLU A 297 12.92 18.59 7.37
CA GLU A 297 12.83 17.22 6.85
C GLU A 297 11.67 17.09 5.84
N ALA A 298 11.79 16.10 4.95
CA ALA A 298 10.70 15.63 4.10
C ALA A 298 10.77 14.12 3.95
N PHE A 299 9.63 13.43 3.94
CA PHE A 299 9.57 11.99 3.72
C PHE A 299 8.23 11.52 3.19
N GLY A 300 8.25 10.43 2.43
CA GLY A 300 7.08 9.67 2.03
C GLY A 300 6.73 8.59 3.06
N ALA A 301 5.45 8.20 3.17
CA ALA A 301 4.98 7.12 4.01
C ALA A 301 4.06 6.16 3.23
N GLY A 302 4.35 4.86 3.25
CA GLY A 302 3.58 3.83 2.55
C GLY A 302 3.97 2.41 2.95
N THR A 303 3.15 1.42 2.59
CA THR A 303 3.34 0.02 3.02
C THR A 303 4.66 -0.59 2.54
N ALA A 304 5.11 -0.29 1.33
CA ALA A 304 6.30 -0.91 0.76
C ALA A 304 7.58 -0.42 1.44
N ALA A 305 7.79 0.89 1.49
CA ALA A 305 8.97 1.54 2.02
C ALA A 305 8.90 1.83 3.52
N VAL A 306 7.73 1.78 4.13
CA VAL A 306 7.39 2.28 5.47
C VAL A 306 7.58 3.79 5.53
N ILE A 307 8.81 4.27 5.60
CA ILE A 307 9.22 5.68 5.51
C ILE A 307 10.30 5.81 4.43
N SER A 308 10.17 6.80 3.55
CA SER A 308 11.13 7.12 2.48
C SER A 308 11.59 8.56 2.62
N PRO A 309 12.77 8.84 3.20
CA PRO A 309 13.29 10.19 3.32
C PRO A 309 13.52 10.85 1.96
N ILE A 310 13.28 12.15 1.87
CA ILE A 310 13.49 12.97 0.68
C ILE A 310 14.63 13.94 0.97
N GLY A 311 15.74 13.79 0.23
CA GLY A 311 16.92 14.64 0.40
C GLY A 311 17.02 15.78 -0.62
N GLN A 312 16.29 15.69 -1.72
CA GLN A 312 16.28 16.69 -2.78
C GLN A 312 14.92 16.75 -3.45
N LEU A 313 14.45 17.96 -3.73
CA LEU A 313 13.34 18.23 -4.66
C LEU A 313 13.86 19.04 -5.85
N SER A 314 13.33 18.75 -7.04
CA SER A 314 13.57 19.55 -8.26
C SER A 314 12.25 20.14 -8.73
N TRP A 315 12.20 21.48 -8.87
CA TRP A 315 11.01 22.24 -9.25
C TRP A 315 11.39 23.43 -10.13
N GLN A 316 10.77 23.55 -11.30
CA GLN A 316 11.01 24.66 -12.25
C GLN A 316 12.49 24.85 -12.58
N ASP A 317 13.19 23.76 -12.88
CA ASP A 317 14.63 23.71 -13.19
C ASP A 317 15.55 24.16 -12.05
N GLU A 318 15.05 24.29 -10.81
CA GLU A 318 15.83 24.55 -9.62
C GLU A 318 15.81 23.32 -8.67
N ASP A 319 16.99 22.96 -8.18
CA ASP A 319 17.16 21.93 -7.16
C ASP A 319 17.27 22.55 -5.78
N PHE A 320 16.53 22.06 -4.80
CA PHE A 320 16.71 22.44 -3.41
C PHE A 320 16.91 21.21 -2.51
N ILE A 321 17.97 21.29 -1.71
CA ILE A 321 18.41 20.23 -0.84
C ILE A 321 17.71 20.37 0.50
N ILE A 322 17.19 19.26 1.02
CA ILE A 322 16.53 19.17 2.31
C ILE A 322 17.47 18.47 3.28
N ASN A 323 17.64 19.00 4.49
CA ASN A 323 18.50 18.43 5.53
C ASN A 323 19.91 18.05 5.04
N GLN A 324 20.53 18.87 4.20
CA GLN A 324 21.86 18.60 3.61
C GLN A 324 21.94 17.26 2.86
N GLY A 325 20.83 16.74 2.34
CA GLY A 325 20.73 15.43 1.67
C GLY A 325 20.83 14.24 2.64
N LYS A 326 20.59 14.43 3.93
CA LYS A 326 20.66 13.39 4.96
C LYS A 326 19.27 12.97 5.43
N THR A 327 19.17 11.75 5.93
CA THR A 327 17.96 11.27 6.62
C THR A 327 17.70 12.11 7.86
N GLY A 328 16.48 12.60 8.02
CA GLY A 328 16.08 13.37 9.18
C GLY A 328 15.82 12.50 10.42
N ASP A 329 15.91 13.11 11.59
CA ASP A 329 15.74 12.41 12.88
C ASP A 329 14.31 11.89 13.07
N ILE A 330 13.30 12.66 12.62
CA ILE A 330 11.90 12.24 12.69
C ILE A 330 11.63 11.09 11.74
N ALA A 331 12.09 11.18 10.48
CA ALA A 331 11.95 10.12 9.50
C ALA A 331 12.59 8.81 9.99
N LYS A 332 13.79 8.90 10.58
CA LYS A 332 14.49 7.75 11.17
C LYS A 332 13.73 7.17 12.36
N LYS A 333 13.32 8.01 13.31
CA LYS A 333 12.56 7.57 14.50
C LYS A 333 11.26 6.88 14.11
N LEU A 334 10.51 7.41 13.12
CA LEU A 334 9.28 6.82 12.62
C LEU A 334 9.55 5.45 11.95
N TYR A 335 10.59 5.36 11.14
CA TYR A 335 10.98 4.11 10.50
C TYR A 335 11.34 3.03 11.54
N ASP A 336 12.19 3.37 12.49
CA ASP A 336 12.65 2.45 13.54
C ASP A 336 11.45 1.96 14.37
N SER A 337 10.57 2.87 14.82
CA SER A 337 9.42 2.52 15.64
C SER A 337 8.36 1.71 14.87
N LEU A 338 8.00 2.13 13.66
CA LEU A 338 7.05 1.37 12.85
C LEU A 338 7.55 -0.04 12.54
N THR A 339 8.82 -0.17 12.12
CA THR A 339 9.40 -1.49 11.87
C THR A 339 9.61 -2.26 13.16
N GLY A 340 9.95 -1.60 14.26
CA GLY A 340 10.03 -2.19 15.59
C GLY A 340 8.72 -2.88 16.00
N ILE A 341 7.59 -2.19 15.87
CA ILE A 341 6.25 -2.73 16.12
C ILE A 341 5.91 -3.84 15.11
N GLN A 342 6.15 -3.61 13.82
CA GLN A 342 5.84 -4.56 12.73
C GLN A 342 6.56 -5.91 12.87
N TYR A 343 7.78 -5.92 13.39
CA TYR A 343 8.56 -7.15 13.62
C TYR A 343 8.52 -7.65 15.07
N GLY A 344 7.70 -7.03 15.94
CA GLY A 344 7.58 -7.42 17.35
C GLY A 344 8.82 -7.13 18.19
N ARG A 345 9.66 -6.17 17.78
CA ARG A 345 10.86 -5.72 18.51
C ARG A 345 10.57 -4.58 19.49
N GLU A 346 9.49 -3.85 19.26
CA GLU A 346 8.97 -2.80 20.14
C GLU A 346 7.56 -3.10 20.57
N ALA A 347 7.16 -2.57 21.73
CA ALA A 347 5.80 -2.68 22.22
C ALA A 347 4.81 -1.97 21.27
N ASP A 348 3.62 -2.51 21.13
CA ASP A 348 2.51 -1.92 20.39
C ASP A 348 1.56 -1.18 21.37
N PRO A 349 1.69 0.14 21.52
CA PRO A 349 0.85 0.91 22.45
C PRO A 349 -0.56 1.21 21.90
N PHE A 350 -0.88 0.75 20.69
CA PHE A 350 -2.10 1.10 19.97
C PHE A 350 -2.97 -0.10 19.58
N ASP A 351 -2.58 -1.31 19.94
CA ASP A 351 -3.23 -2.56 19.52
C ASP A 351 -3.34 -2.69 17.99
N TRP A 352 -2.25 -2.35 17.28
CA TRP A 352 -2.18 -2.41 15.81
C TRP A 352 -1.85 -3.79 15.25
N ILE A 353 -1.31 -4.65 16.10
CA ILE A 353 -0.83 -5.97 15.69
C ILE A 353 -1.94 -7.01 15.79
N VAL A 354 -2.08 -7.79 14.72
CA VAL A 354 -2.97 -8.95 14.65
C VAL A 354 -2.13 -10.18 14.35
N GLU A 355 -2.08 -11.13 15.29
CA GLU A 355 -1.34 -12.39 15.12
C GLU A 355 -2.09 -13.32 14.16
N VAL A 356 -1.33 -14.03 13.32
CA VAL A 356 -1.82 -15.11 12.46
C VAL A 356 -1.69 -16.42 13.23
N GLU A 357 -2.80 -17.02 13.56
CA GLU A 357 -2.88 -18.31 14.24
C GLU A 357 -2.30 -19.44 13.38
N ASP A 358 -1.83 -20.51 14.04
CA ASP A 358 -1.34 -21.68 13.33
C ASP A 358 -2.47 -22.43 12.59
N LYS A 359 -2.10 -23.11 11.49
CA LYS A 359 -3.02 -23.85 10.61
C LYS A 359 -3.97 -24.78 11.38
N GLU A 360 -3.50 -25.43 12.43
CA GLU A 360 -4.29 -26.37 13.25
C GLU A 360 -5.42 -25.68 14.03
N GLN A 361 -5.32 -24.38 14.26
CA GLN A 361 -6.35 -23.57 14.95
C GLN A 361 -7.36 -22.95 13.99
N LEU A 362 -6.94 -22.67 12.75
CA LEU A 362 -7.75 -22.00 11.72
C LEU A 362 -8.60 -22.97 10.86
N ILE A 363 -8.29 -24.28 10.86
CA ILE A 363 -8.96 -25.29 10.01
C ILE A 363 -9.94 -26.17 10.84
N LYS A 364 -10.21 -25.79 12.08
CA LYS A 364 -11.26 -26.40 12.90
C LYS A 364 -12.60 -25.73 12.61
#